data_d4b8201d3e53a82e229deb128cf4ff69
#
_entry.id   d4b8201d3e53a82e229deb128cf4ff69
#
_cell.length_a   1.000
_cell.length_b   1.000
_cell.length_c   1.000
_cell.angle_alpha   90.00
_cell.angle_beta   90.00
_cell.angle_gamma   90.00
#
_symmetry.space_group_name_H-M   'P 1'
#
loop_
_entity.id
_entity.type
_entity.pdbx_description
1 polymer ?
#
loop_
_entity_poly.entity_id
_entity_poly.type
_entity_poly.pdbx_seq_one_letter_code
_entity_poly.pdbx_strand_id
1 'polypeptide(L)'
;MKDKLSQIYEDSINKWAANKGFGAIHLIPPLEPIVAIAGVLQRIYLKTPDAKTIIITDIFKQRNEIVYAITHSESEDNNLEFRKLIDNKTLRLFTKDYVTKWNYNSEEFRLVITFGINKWSFEVEKLFKISKFKLMVLTELVEDVHSRKVLYEHCPILTNYTENQLLSININSPVEESQYCVELTKDDLEAHDKYTQYITQSLNIFGNFDNMDKARNGDPNMNISATVFREQLANENGWNRNLDMKIPFNKQIDAMFNPDAILERSMQVYDFIRKKNILLSDNKSKLEKILEICVANKGKRILIVSKRSEFATEIAEYLNQRIVNTGKVDIEGQIFDTDNTALRAHPACCAYHDKLDKVPAFNVYGQPVYVKATGERKMIGAQAQRTLYQRLFNEGYVNILSANNAIDKGLTCVVDLVIITSPYCDGIRELKYRCAGIQFATLPNKVAIIFTKNTTEENLLKRRQLADGYDIVNKCENEDVTIENNGIMLVD
;
A
#
# COMPACT_ATOMS: atom_id res chain seq x y z
N MET A 1 2.70 -5.26 28.61
CA MET A 1 2.42 -4.93 27.19
C MET A 1 0.92 -4.86 26.91
N LYS A 2 0.14 -5.92 27.21
CA LYS A 2 -1.33 -5.90 27.04
C LYS A 2 -2.02 -4.69 27.69
N ASP A 3 -1.66 -4.35 28.92
CA ASP A 3 -2.26 -3.21 29.64
C ASP A 3 -2.00 -1.86 28.96
N LYS A 4 -0.78 -1.65 28.42
CA LYS A 4 -0.44 -0.42 27.70
C LYS A 4 -1.19 -0.31 26.36
N LEU A 5 -1.32 -1.42 25.64
CA LEU A 5 -2.09 -1.45 24.38
C LEU A 5 -3.58 -1.16 24.67
N SER A 6 -4.16 -1.81 25.67
CA SER A 6 -5.54 -1.56 26.09
C SER A 6 -5.76 -0.09 26.44
N GLN A 7 -4.84 0.52 27.17
CA GLN A 7 -4.90 1.93 27.54
C GLN A 7 -4.88 2.86 26.30
N ILE A 8 -4.05 2.59 25.29
CA ILE A 8 -4.02 3.36 24.04
C ILE A 8 -5.37 3.32 23.33
N TYR A 9 -5.98 2.13 23.23
CA TYR A 9 -7.28 2.00 22.59
C TYR A 9 -8.37 2.71 23.39
N GLU A 10 -8.39 2.52 24.69
CA GLU A 10 -9.36 3.19 25.59
C GLU A 10 -9.24 4.70 25.51
N ASP A 11 -8.03 5.26 25.57
CA ASP A 11 -7.78 6.69 25.41
C ASP A 11 -8.27 7.22 24.08
N SER A 12 -8.01 6.50 23.00
CA SER A 12 -8.46 6.87 21.65
C SER A 12 -9.98 6.91 21.54
N ILE A 13 -10.64 5.87 22.07
CA ILE A 13 -12.09 5.76 22.09
C ILE A 13 -12.72 6.81 23.01
N ASN A 14 -12.08 7.11 24.16
CA ASN A 14 -12.53 8.14 25.10
C ASN A 14 -12.46 9.53 24.47
N LYS A 15 -11.36 9.87 23.77
CA LYS A 15 -11.23 11.14 23.04
C LYS A 15 -12.29 11.27 21.94
N TRP A 16 -12.55 10.20 21.18
CA TRP A 16 -13.62 10.19 20.22
C TRP A 16 -15.00 10.42 20.85
N ALA A 17 -15.30 9.76 21.94
CA ALA A 17 -16.55 9.94 22.67
C ALA A 17 -16.68 11.35 23.26
N ALA A 18 -15.60 11.91 23.83
CA ALA A 18 -15.54 13.27 24.35
C ALA A 18 -15.74 14.32 23.25
N ASN A 19 -15.28 14.05 22.02
CA ASN A 19 -15.51 14.89 20.85
C ASN A 19 -16.89 14.62 20.21
N LYS A 20 -17.90 14.30 21.01
CA LYS A 20 -19.30 14.10 20.56
C LYS A 20 -19.49 12.98 19.53
N GLY A 21 -18.55 12.03 19.46
CA GLY A 21 -18.62 10.89 18.56
C GLY A 21 -18.28 11.19 17.12
N PHE A 22 -17.42 12.16 16.86
CA PHE A 22 -16.83 12.38 15.54
C PHE A 22 -15.33 12.67 15.66
N GLY A 23 -14.57 12.18 14.68
CA GLY A 23 -13.12 12.38 14.60
C GLY A 23 -12.39 11.22 13.97
N ALA A 24 -11.11 11.42 13.71
CA ALA A 24 -10.19 10.43 13.19
C ALA A 24 -9.26 9.89 14.28
N ILE A 25 -9.00 8.60 14.23
CA ILE A 25 -8.01 7.90 15.05
C ILE A 25 -6.94 7.37 14.10
N HIS A 26 -5.70 7.81 14.27
CA HIS A 26 -4.56 7.32 13.51
C HIS A 26 -3.80 6.30 14.35
N LEU A 27 -3.80 5.05 13.87
CA LEU A 27 -3.16 3.91 14.52
C LEU A 27 -2.17 3.28 13.54
N ILE A 28 -0.90 3.46 13.82
CA ILE A 28 0.15 2.81 13.03
C ILE A 28 0.45 1.41 13.59
N PRO A 29 0.92 0.46 12.76
CA PRO A 29 1.39 -0.82 13.29
C PRO A 29 2.44 -0.63 14.41
N PRO A 30 2.42 -1.48 15.46
CA PRO A 30 1.66 -2.71 15.61
C PRO A 30 0.25 -2.55 16.22
N LEU A 31 -0.26 -1.33 16.29
CA LEU A 31 -1.61 -1.10 16.79
C LEU A 31 -2.64 -1.69 15.81
N GLU A 32 -3.59 -2.43 16.34
CA GLU A 32 -4.62 -3.08 15.54
C GLU A 32 -5.87 -2.18 15.44
N PRO A 33 -6.16 -1.58 14.27
CA PRO A 33 -7.30 -0.68 14.09
C PRO A 33 -8.64 -1.32 14.41
N ILE A 34 -8.75 -2.63 14.23
CA ILE A 34 -9.97 -3.40 14.45
C ILE A 34 -10.40 -3.35 15.93
N VAL A 35 -9.45 -3.32 16.86
CA VAL A 35 -9.74 -3.19 18.31
C VAL A 35 -10.44 -1.86 18.62
N ALA A 36 -9.97 -0.76 18.02
CA ALA A 36 -10.61 0.54 18.18
C ALA A 36 -12.02 0.55 17.56
N ILE A 37 -12.20 -0.05 16.39
CA ILE A 37 -13.51 -0.19 15.73
C ILE A 37 -14.47 -0.98 16.64
N ALA A 38 -14.05 -2.14 17.14
CA ALA A 38 -14.86 -2.97 18.03
C ALA A 38 -15.27 -2.22 19.30
N GLY A 39 -14.34 -1.49 19.94
CA GLY A 39 -14.61 -0.69 21.12
C GLY A 39 -15.60 0.44 20.89
N VAL A 40 -15.55 1.11 19.72
CA VAL A 40 -16.54 2.14 19.37
C VAL A 40 -17.90 1.52 19.12
N LEU A 41 -17.98 0.40 18.39
CA LEU A 41 -19.22 -0.32 18.16
C LEU A 41 -19.87 -0.75 19.49
N GLN A 42 -19.08 -1.33 20.40
CA GLN A 42 -19.55 -1.72 21.73
C GLN A 42 -20.18 -0.54 22.47
N ARG A 43 -19.51 0.61 22.52
CA ARG A 43 -20.04 1.81 23.19
C ARG A 43 -21.35 2.32 22.57
N ILE A 44 -21.47 2.27 21.26
CA ILE A 44 -22.69 2.71 20.58
C ILE A 44 -23.84 1.76 20.84
N TYR A 45 -23.63 0.46 20.67
CA TYR A 45 -24.70 -0.54 20.82
C TYR A 45 -25.14 -0.74 22.28
N LEU A 46 -24.25 -0.56 23.26
CA LEU A 46 -24.65 -0.55 24.67
C LEU A 46 -25.61 0.61 25.00
N LYS A 47 -25.47 1.76 24.34
CA LYS A 47 -26.33 2.93 24.54
C LYS A 47 -27.53 2.97 23.62
N THR A 48 -27.42 2.40 22.45
CA THR A 48 -28.45 2.45 21.39
C THR A 48 -28.38 1.17 20.56
N PRO A 49 -29.02 0.08 21.03
CA PRO A 49 -28.95 -1.23 20.39
C PRO A 49 -29.41 -1.26 18.93
N ASP A 50 -30.34 -0.38 18.57
CA ASP A 50 -30.91 -0.31 17.20
C ASP A 50 -30.21 0.70 16.29
N ALA A 51 -29.04 1.21 16.71
CA ALA A 51 -28.32 2.20 15.93
C ALA A 51 -27.83 1.59 14.60
N LYS A 52 -28.41 1.97 13.48
CA LYS A 52 -27.91 1.56 12.16
C LYS A 52 -26.49 2.07 11.97
N THR A 53 -25.58 1.15 11.74
CA THR A 53 -24.14 1.42 11.58
C THR A 53 -23.64 0.87 10.26
N ILE A 54 -22.78 1.61 9.59
CA ILE A 54 -22.06 1.16 8.40
C ILE A 54 -20.55 1.30 8.60
N ILE A 55 -19.82 0.24 8.23
CA ILE A 55 -18.36 0.25 8.13
C ILE A 55 -18.00 0.19 6.65
N ILE A 56 -17.20 1.13 6.20
CA ILE A 56 -16.75 1.23 4.82
C ILE A 56 -15.25 1.00 4.78
N THR A 57 -14.82 0.01 3.99
CA THR A 57 -13.41 -0.34 3.81
C THR A 57 -12.96 -0.06 2.39
N ASP A 58 -11.66 0.09 2.19
CA ASP A 58 -11.11 0.28 0.85
C ASP A 58 -11.28 -0.98 0.00
N ILE A 59 -10.92 -2.14 0.54
CA ILE A 59 -10.91 -3.42 -0.18
C ILE A 59 -11.72 -4.50 0.55
N PHE A 60 -12.16 -5.49 -0.22
CA PHE A 60 -12.98 -6.61 0.26
C PHE A 60 -12.29 -7.44 1.36
N LYS A 61 -10.97 -7.54 1.33
CA LYS A 61 -10.21 -8.27 2.32
C LYS A 61 -10.28 -7.62 3.69
N GLN A 62 -10.09 -6.30 3.79
CA GLN A 62 -10.23 -5.55 5.05
C GLN A 62 -11.63 -5.74 5.66
N ARG A 63 -12.66 -5.73 4.81
CA ARG A 63 -14.02 -6.03 5.24
C ARG A 63 -14.14 -7.40 5.90
N ASN A 64 -13.57 -8.43 5.27
CA ASN A 64 -13.64 -9.81 5.80
C ASN A 64 -12.82 -9.97 7.08
N GLU A 65 -11.67 -9.32 7.20
CA GLU A 65 -10.86 -9.30 8.42
C GLU A 65 -11.62 -8.68 9.59
N ILE A 66 -12.32 -7.57 9.36
CA ILE A 66 -13.16 -6.94 10.39
C ILE A 66 -14.30 -7.89 10.80
N VAL A 67 -15.02 -8.47 9.82
CA VAL A 67 -16.10 -9.42 10.12
C VAL A 67 -15.57 -10.58 10.96
N TYR A 68 -14.45 -11.17 10.55
CA TYR A 68 -13.84 -12.27 11.29
C TYR A 68 -13.49 -11.86 12.72
N ALA A 69 -12.78 -10.75 12.87
CA ALA A 69 -12.31 -10.31 14.20
C ALA A 69 -13.45 -9.98 15.16
N ILE A 70 -14.51 -9.26 14.70
CA ILE A 70 -15.64 -8.92 15.57
C ILE A 70 -16.57 -10.10 15.88
N THR A 71 -16.58 -11.13 15.03
CA THR A 71 -17.43 -12.33 15.23
C THR A 71 -16.73 -13.46 15.99
N HIS A 72 -15.39 -13.42 16.10
CA HIS A 72 -14.59 -14.45 16.76
C HIS A 72 -13.75 -13.92 17.92
N SER A 73 -14.02 -12.68 18.40
CA SER A 73 -13.34 -12.16 19.57
C SER A 73 -13.79 -12.96 20.81
N GLU A 74 -12.82 -13.67 21.40
CA GLU A 74 -13.03 -14.52 22.60
C GLU A 74 -13.17 -13.75 23.93
N SER A 75 -13.52 -12.48 23.91
CA SER A 75 -13.70 -11.76 25.16
C SER A 75 -15.03 -12.20 25.81
N GLU A 76 -14.92 -13.00 26.86
CA GLU A 76 -16.04 -13.49 27.69
C GLU A 76 -16.95 -12.37 28.24
N ASP A 77 -16.49 -11.13 28.24
CA ASP A 77 -17.22 -9.95 28.71
C ASP A 77 -18.09 -9.27 27.62
N ASN A 78 -18.05 -9.72 26.36
CA ASN A 78 -18.81 -9.10 25.30
C ASN A 78 -20.21 -9.72 25.14
N ASN A 79 -21.18 -9.21 25.90
CA ASN A 79 -22.61 -9.50 25.75
C ASN A 79 -23.20 -9.04 24.38
N LEU A 80 -22.39 -8.54 23.46
CA LEU A 80 -22.80 -8.06 22.14
C LEU A 80 -22.54 -9.14 21.08
N GLU A 81 -23.61 -9.75 20.63
CA GLU A 81 -23.55 -10.71 19.52
C GLU A 81 -23.49 -9.96 18.18
N PHE A 82 -22.29 -9.51 17.79
CA PHE A 82 -22.05 -8.82 16.52
C PHE A 82 -22.60 -9.58 15.30
N ARG A 83 -22.59 -10.91 15.35
CA ARG A 83 -23.17 -11.75 14.31
C ARG A 83 -24.63 -11.47 14.10
N LYS A 84 -25.42 -11.35 15.16
CA LYS A 84 -26.84 -10.98 15.08
C LYS A 84 -27.05 -9.59 14.51
N LEU A 85 -26.16 -8.63 14.84
CA LEU A 85 -26.24 -7.27 14.28
C LEU A 85 -25.98 -7.24 12.78
N ILE A 86 -25.11 -8.11 12.29
CA ILE A 86 -24.85 -8.26 10.85
C ILE A 86 -26.03 -8.96 10.17
N ASP A 87 -26.54 -10.03 10.73
CA ASP A 87 -27.63 -10.85 10.15
C ASP A 87 -28.94 -10.03 10.05
N ASN A 88 -29.26 -9.22 11.05
CA ASN A 88 -30.44 -8.35 11.05
C ASN A 88 -30.22 -7.00 10.32
N LYS A 89 -29.04 -6.80 9.71
CA LYS A 89 -28.63 -5.60 8.97
C LYS A 89 -28.55 -4.30 9.78
N THR A 90 -28.47 -4.37 11.11
CA THR A 90 -28.20 -3.23 11.97
C THR A 90 -26.74 -2.77 11.81
N LEU A 91 -25.82 -3.70 11.65
CA LEU A 91 -24.42 -3.45 11.29
C LEU A 91 -24.17 -3.92 9.84
N ARG A 92 -23.76 -3.01 8.98
CA ARG A 92 -23.41 -3.29 7.58
C ARG A 92 -21.95 -3.04 7.32
N LEU A 93 -21.32 -3.90 6.52
CA LEU A 93 -19.93 -3.77 6.12
C LEU A 93 -19.84 -3.82 4.60
N PHE A 94 -19.35 -2.74 4.01
CA PHE A 94 -19.23 -2.58 2.56
C PHE A 94 -17.84 -2.10 2.16
N THR A 95 -17.49 -2.33 0.91
CA THR A 95 -16.36 -1.65 0.30
C THR A 95 -16.80 -0.30 -0.27
N LYS A 96 -15.87 0.63 -0.45
CA LYS A 96 -16.15 1.94 -1.08
C LYS A 96 -16.79 1.80 -2.46
N ASP A 97 -16.33 0.82 -3.26
CA ASP A 97 -16.87 0.59 -4.60
C ASP A 97 -18.31 0.11 -4.57
N TYR A 98 -18.71 -0.63 -3.53
CA TYR A 98 -20.11 -1.03 -3.35
C TYR A 98 -20.97 0.17 -2.95
N VAL A 99 -20.49 1.01 -2.04
CA VAL A 99 -21.20 2.23 -1.61
C VAL A 99 -21.43 3.18 -2.77
N THR A 100 -20.45 3.33 -3.66
CA THR A 100 -20.56 4.15 -4.87
C THR A 100 -21.68 3.70 -5.81
N LYS A 101 -21.97 2.39 -5.85
CA LYS A 101 -23.03 1.80 -6.70
C LYS A 101 -24.37 1.66 -6.00
N TRP A 102 -24.40 1.84 -4.70
CA TRP A 102 -25.58 1.55 -3.88
C TRP A 102 -26.41 2.81 -3.63
N ASN A 103 -27.71 2.68 -3.87
CA ASN A 103 -28.66 3.75 -3.57
C ASN A 103 -29.10 3.67 -2.08
N TYR A 104 -28.50 4.50 -1.23
CA TYR A 104 -28.75 4.54 0.22
C TYR A 104 -29.64 5.72 0.67
N ASN A 105 -30.25 6.44 -0.26
CA ASN A 105 -31.02 7.64 0.04
C ASN A 105 -32.20 7.42 1.00
N SER A 106 -32.64 6.19 1.19
CA SER A 106 -33.72 5.80 2.11
C SER A 106 -33.25 5.31 3.48
N GLU A 107 -31.93 5.23 3.74
CA GLU A 107 -31.40 4.69 4.99
C GLU A 107 -30.65 5.76 5.79
N GLU A 108 -31.04 5.93 7.06
CA GLU A 108 -30.36 6.82 7.99
C GLU A 108 -29.37 6.02 8.84
N PHE A 109 -28.07 6.15 8.55
CA PHE A 109 -27.03 5.58 9.40
C PHE A 109 -26.67 6.53 10.54
N ARG A 110 -26.75 6.03 11.75
CA ARG A 110 -26.40 6.81 12.95
C ARG A 110 -24.88 6.91 13.12
N LEU A 111 -24.14 5.85 12.76
CA LEU A 111 -22.68 5.80 12.82
C LEU A 111 -22.14 5.34 11.46
N VAL A 112 -21.18 6.09 10.95
CA VAL A 112 -20.35 5.71 9.80
C VAL A 112 -18.91 5.58 10.23
N ILE A 113 -18.32 4.43 9.96
CA ILE A 113 -16.90 4.14 10.19
C ILE A 113 -16.23 3.95 8.84
N THR A 114 -15.12 4.66 8.59
CA THR A 114 -14.26 4.41 7.44
C THR A 114 -12.94 3.84 7.89
N PHE A 115 -12.46 2.82 7.19
CA PHE A 115 -11.20 2.15 7.51
C PHE A 115 -10.33 1.95 6.27
N GLY A 116 -9.10 2.45 6.33
CA GLY A 116 -8.09 2.28 5.28
C GLY A 116 -8.43 2.95 3.95
N ILE A 117 -9.32 3.94 3.94
CA ILE A 117 -9.72 4.65 2.73
C ILE A 117 -8.80 5.85 2.53
N ASN A 118 -7.92 5.76 1.54
CA ASN A 118 -6.98 6.82 1.18
C ASN A 118 -7.54 7.78 0.12
N LYS A 119 -8.52 7.32 -0.68
CA LYS A 119 -9.18 8.13 -1.69
C LYS A 119 -10.70 8.00 -1.54
N TRP A 120 -11.36 9.12 -1.26
CA TRP A 120 -12.80 9.18 -1.03
C TRP A 120 -13.56 9.31 -2.35
N SER A 121 -14.71 8.60 -2.45
CA SER A 121 -15.70 8.88 -3.47
C SER A 121 -16.72 9.90 -2.93
N PHE A 122 -17.41 10.57 -3.87
CA PHE A 122 -18.46 11.51 -3.52
C PHE A 122 -19.55 10.89 -2.64
N GLU A 123 -19.92 9.63 -2.91
CA GLU A 123 -20.97 8.90 -2.18
C GLU A 123 -20.52 8.59 -0.75
N VAL A 124 -19.27 8.19 -0.54
CA VAL A 124 -18.69 7.95 0.79
C VAL A 124 -18.65 9.26 1.57
N GLU A 125 -18.21 10.35 0.95
CA GLU A 125 -18.15 11.67 1.55
C GLU A 125 -19.57 12.15 1.95
N LYS A 126 -20.55 12.02 1.05
CA LYS A 126 -21.95 12.38 1.31
C LYS A 126 -22.50 11.62 2.51
N LEU A 127 -22.30 10.29 2.54
CA LEU A 127 -22.75 9.46 3.64
C LEU A 127 -22.10 9.85 4.97
N PHE A 128 -20.82 10.16 4.94
CA PHE A 128 -20.08 10.59 6.10
C PHE A 128 -20.53 11.96 6.62
N LYS A 129 -20.86 12.90 5.73
CA LYS A 129 -21.37 14.23 6.09
C LYS A 129 -22.71 14.18 6.80
N ILE A 130 -23.65 13.34 6.34
CA ILE A 130 -25.01 13.28 6.90
C ILE A 130 -25.11 12.51 8.22
N SER A 131 -24.14 11.64 8.54
CA SER A 131 -24.20 10.78 9.73
C SER A 131 -24.02 11.57 11.02
N LYS A 132 -24.72 11.15 12.07
CA LYS A 132 -24.63 11.78 13.39
C LYS A 132 -23.27 11.52 14.05
N PHE A 133 -22.83 10.26 14.04
CA PHE A 133 -21.55 9.83 14.57
C PHE A 133 -20.63 9.40 13.41
N LYS A 134 -19.33 9.75 13.52
CA LYS A 134 -18.35 9.53 12.45
C LYS A 134 -17.03 9.09 13.05
N LEU A 135 -16.49 8.01 12.55
CA LEU A 135 -15.16 7.56 12.91
C LEU A 135 -14.35 7.30 11.64
N MET A 136 -13.21 7.92 11.53
CA MET A 136 -12.22 7.61 10.52
C MET A 136 -11.04 6.91 11.19
N VAL A 137 -10.74 5.69 10.78
CA VAL A 137 -9.58 4.96 11.26
C VAL A 137 -8.52 4.97 10.18
N LEU A 138 -7.39 5.57 10.51
CA LEU A 138 -6.25 5.75 9.63
C LEU A 138 -5.11 4.83 10.07
N THR A 139 -4.49 4.15 9.14
CA THR A 139 -3.27 3.34 9.32
C THR A 139 -2.06 3.96 8.64
N GLU A 140 -2.32 4.83 7.68
CA GLU A 140 -1.31 5.50 6.85
C GLU A 140 -1.66 6.98 6.65
N LEU A 141 -0.71 7.73 6.15
CA LEU A 141 -0.94 9.11 5.73
C LEU A 141 -1.95 9.18 4.59
N VAL A 142 -2.92 10.06 4.70
CA VAL A 142 -3.82 10.37 3.59
C VAL A 142 -3.06 11.28 2.61
N GLU A 143 -2.60 10.70 1.51
CA GLU A 143 -1.85 11.41 0.46
C GLU A 143 -2.76 12.26 -0.46
N ASP A 144 -4.00 11.80 -0.65
CA ASP A 144 -4.97 12.48 -1.51
C ASP A 144 -5.43 13.82 -0.93
N VAL A 145 -5.28 14.89 -1.70
CA VAL A 145 -5.59 16.27 -1.26
C VAL A 145 -7.06 16.44 -0.89
N HIS A 146 -7.96 15.84 -1.68
CA HIS A 146 -9.40 15.92 -1.42
C HIS A 146 -9.77 15.22 -0.10
N SER A 147 -9.26 14.00 0.09
CA SER A 147 -9.49 13.24 1.32
C SER A 147 -8.93 13.95 2.56
N ARG A 148 -7.77 14.60 2.44
CA ARG A 148 -7.23 15.44 3.52
C ARG A 148 -8.15 16.60 3.88
N LYS A 149 -8.72 17.28 2.88
CA LYS A 149 -9.66 18.38 3.11
C LYS A 149 -10.89 17.88 3.87
N VAL A 150 -11.49 16.78 3.44
CA VAL A 150 -12.63 16.15 4.14
C VAL A 150 -12.26 15.75 5.57
N LEU A 151 -11.05 15.22 5.78
CA LEU A 151 -10.56 14.84 7.10
C LEU A 151 -10.58 16.04 8.05
N TYR A 152 -10.02 17.18 7.63
CA TYR A 152 -9.96 18.37 8.50
C TYR A 152 -11.31 19.03 8.72
N GLU A 153 -12.16 19.10 7.71
CA GLU A 153 -13.46 19.74 7.80
C GLU A 153 -14.49 18.96 8.63
N HIS A 154 -14.45 17.62 8.52
CA HIS A 154 -15.51 16.77 9.08
C HIS A 154 -15.05 15.77 10.12
N CYS A 155 -13.76 15.52 10.23
CA CYS A 155 -13.22 14.49 11.08
C CYS A 155 -11.81 14.86 11.58
N PRO A 156 -11.70 15.75 12.59
CA PRO A 156 -10.40 16.14 13.12
C PRO A 156 -9.66 14.94 13.70
N ILE A 157 -8.35 14.93 13.56
CA ILE A 157 -7.50 13.89 14.16
C ILE A 157 -7.46 14.06 15.67
N LEU A 158 -8.00 13.10 16.38
CA LEU A 158 -8.11 13.12 17.85
C LEU A 158 -6.95 12.41 18.52
N THR A 159 -6.45 11.38 17.88
CA THR A 159 -5.28 10.63 18.31
C THR A 159 -4.38 10.33 17.13
N ASN A 160 -3.11 10.57 17.33
CA ASN A 160 -2.07 10.27 16.36
C ASN A 160 -0.88 9.69 17.12
N TYR A 161 -0.69 8.39 17.02
CA TYR A 161 0.46 7.74 17.60
C TYR A 161 1.58 7.68 16.60
N THR A 162 2.62 8.46 16.83
CA THR A 162 3.83 8.43 16.01
C THR A 162 4.71 7.24 16.38
N GLU A 163 5.58 6.86 15.46
CA GLU A 163 6.60 5.83 15.66
C GLU A 163 7.43 6.08 16.93
N ASN A 164 7.91 7.31 17.09
CA ASN A 164 8.70 7.71 18.26
C ASN A 164 7.94 7.57 19.59
N GLN A 165 6.64 7.88 19.59
CA GLN A 165 5.81 7.68 20.78
C GLN A 165 5.65 6.20 21.12
N LEU A 166 5.42 5.35 20.13
CA LEU A 166 5.31 3.90 20.35
C LEU A 166 6.65 3.28 20.76
N LEU A 167 7.76 3.78 20.26
CA LEU A 167 9.10 3.41 20.71
C LEU A 167 9.34 3.80 22.17
N SER A 168 9.01 5.05 22.55
CA SER A 168 9.23 5.56 23.92
C SER A 168 8.47 4.76 25.00
N ILE A 169 7.37 4.15 24.64
CA ILE A 169 6.57 3.29 25.53
C ILE A 169 6.84 1.79 25.35
N ASN A 170 7.86 1.42 24.57
CA ASN A 170 8.27 0.05 24.29
C ASN A 170 7.16 -0.84 23.69
N ILE A 171 6.40 -0.28 22.76
CA ILE A 171 5.42 -1.02 21.96
C ILE A 171 6.00 -1.39 20.60
N ASN A 172 6.80 -0.50 20.00
CA ASN A 172 7.53 -0.76 18.76
C ASN A 172 8.97 -1.18 19.02
N SER A 173 9.50 -1.99 18.11
CA SER A 173 10.93 -2.19 18.01
C SER A 173 11.54 -1.07 17.14
N PRO A 174 12.78 -0.64 17.42
CA PRO A 174 13.45 0.31 16.56
C PRO A 174 13.60 -0.26 15.15
N VAL A 175 13.51 0.60 14.14
CA VAL A 175 13.74 0.24 12.75
C VAL A 175 15.07 0.83 12.32
N GLU A 176 16.00 -0.03 11.90
CA GLU A 176 17.22 0.38 11.23
C GLU A 176 16.92 0.45 9.72
N GLU A 177 16.79 1.65 9.19
CA GLU A 177 16.57 1.87 7.78
C GLU A 177 17.87 2.24 7.08
N SER A 178 18.23 1.46 6.06
CA SER A 178 19.33 1.75 5.15
C SER A 178 18.76 2.10 3.79
N GLN A 179 19.29 3.15 3.17
CA GLN A 179 18.88 3.61 1.85
C GLN A 179 19.98 3.39 0.84
N TYR A 180 19.65 2.78 -0.27
CA TYR A 180 20.56 2.45 -1.35
C TYR A 180 20.13 3.15 -2.63
N CYS A 181 20.98 4.00 -3.18
CA CYS A 181 20.74 4.60 -4.47
C CYS A 181 21.31 3.75 -5.61
N VAL A 182 20.61 3.72 -6.72
CA VAL A 182 21.06 3.16 -7.99
C VAL A 182 20.89 4.18 -9.09
N GLU A 183 21.69 4.06 -10.14
CA GLU A 183 21.57 4.91 -11.31
C GLU A 183 20.84 4.18 -12.45
N LEU A 184 20.22 4.94 -13.33
CA LEU A 184 19.67 4.41 -14.58
C LEU A 184 20.80 4.04 -15.52
N THR A 185 20.64 2.97 -16.29
CA THR A 185 21.50 2.72 -17.45
C THR A 185 21.36 3.87 -18.45
N LYS A 186 22.31 4.02 -19.36
CA LYS A 186 22.23 5.08 -20.38
C LYS A 186 20.96 5.02 -21.19
N ASP A 187 20.56 3.84 -21.62
CA ASP A 187 19.34 3.64 -22.42
C ASP A 187 18.07 3.95 -21.61
N ASP A 188 18.05 3.53 -20.34
CA ASP A 188 16.93 3.81 -19.44
C ASP A 188 16.84 5.30 -19.09
N LEU A 189 17.97 6.00 -18.97
CA LEU A 189 18.00 7.45 -18.78
C LEU A 189 17.42 8.20 -19.98
N GLU A 190 17.82 7.83 -21.18
CA GLU A 190 17.27 8.42 -22.41
C GLU A 190 15.75 8.20 -22.51
N ALA A 191 15.28 7.00 -22.16
CA ALA A 191 13.84 6.70 -22.12
C ALA A 191 13.11 7.50 -21.03
N HIS A 192 13.67 7.59 -19.83
CA HIS A 192 13.15 8.39 -18.72
C HIS A 192 13.00 9.86 -19.09
N ASP A 193 14.03 10.43 -19.70
CA ASP A 193 14.05 11.85 -20.11
C ASP A 193 13.01 12.12 -21.19
N LYS A 194 12.90 11.23 -22.18
CA LYS A 194 11.85 11.30 -23.21
C LYS A 194 10.44 11.30 -22.59
N TYR A 195 10.18 10.39 -21.65
CA TYR A 195 8.87 10.33 -20.97
C TYR A 195 8.63 11.59 -20.15
N THR A 196 9.64 12.06 -19.43
CA THR A 196 9.55 13.24 -18.59
C THR A 196 9.28 14.49 -19.43
N GLN A 197 10.00 14.66 -20.53
CA GLN A 197 9.80 15.76 -21.45
C GLN A 197 8.37 15.77 -22.02
N TYR A 198 7.86 14.62 -22.46
CA TYR A 198 6.50 14.52 -23.00
C TYR A 198 5.44 14.86 -21.95
N ILE A 199 5.59 14.35 -20.73
CA ILE A 199 4.68 14.65 -19.61
C ILE A 199 4.70 16.15 -19.31
N THR A 200 5.89 16.76 -19.20
CA THR A 200 6.04 18.18 -18.90
C THR A 200 5.43 19.08 -19.99
N GLN A 201 5.71 18.77 -21.26
CA GLN A 201 5.11 19.50 -22.37
C GLN A 201 3.58 19.41 -22.36
N SER A 202 3.05 18.23 -22.05
CA SER A 202 1.60 18.05 -21.97
C SER A 202 0.99 18.76 -20.77
N LEU A 203 1.66 18.76 -19.61
CA LEU A 203 1.22 19.56 -18.46
C LEU A 203 1.19 21.06 -18.76
N ASN A 204 2.13 21.58 -19.53
CA ASN A 204 2.10 22.97 -19.96
C ASN A 204 0.89 23.31 -20.83
N ILE A 205 0.41 22.34 -21.61
CA ILE A 205 -0.79 22.49 -22.44
C ILE A 205 -2.07 22.43 -21.61
N PHE A 206 -2.20 21.44 -20.73
CA PHE A 206 -3.39 21.26 -19.90
C PHE A 206 -3.41 22.16 -18.65
N GLY A 207 -2.28 22.75 -18.28
CA GLY A 207 -2.08 23.51 -17.06
C GLY A 207 -1.89 22.65 -15.80
N ASN A 208 -2.62 21.54 -15.67
CA ASN A 208 -2.53 20.61 -14.53
C ASN A 208 -3.11 19.23 -14.86
N PHE A 209 -2.91 18.28 -13.95
CA PHE A 209 -3.44 16.91 -14.08
C PHE A 209 -4.97 16.84 -13.98
N ASP A 210 -5.61 17.72 -13.22
CA ASP A 210 -7.07 17.75 -13.09
C ASP A 210 -7.73 18.07 -14.43
N ASN A 211 -7.20 19.05 -15.16
CA ASN A 211 -7.67 19.37 -16.51
C ASN A 211 -7.43 18.23 -17.52
N MET A 212 -6.32 17.50 -17.38
CA MET A 212 -6.10 16.28 -18.18
C MET A 212 -7.14 15.20 -17.89
N ASP A 213 -7.47 15.00 -16.63
CA ASP A 213 -8.48 14.02 -16.24
C ASP A 213 -9.87 14.45 -16.71
N LYS A 214 -10.23 15.72 -16.57
CA LYS A 214 -11.47 16.30 -17.11
C LYS A 214 -11.56 16.23 -18.63
N ALA A 215 -10.46 16.43 -19.33
CA ALA A 215 -10.41 16.26 -20.79
C ALA A 215 -10.71 14.82 -21.22
N ARG A 216 -10.42 13.85 -20.38
CA ARG A 216 -10.66 12.43 -20.61
C ARG A 216 -12.04 11.97 -20.18
N ASN A 217 -12.46 12.37 -18.97
CA ASN A 217 -13.61 11.80 -18.27
C ASN A 217 -14.78 12.79 -18.12
N GLY A 218 -14.59 14.08 -18.41
CA GLY A 218 -15.53 15.16 -18.11
C GLY A 218 -15.35 15.73 -16.70
N ASP A 219 -16.10 16.77 -16.39
CA ASP A 219 -16.17 17.35 -15.04
C ASP A 219 -17.50 16.97 -14.38
N PRO A 220 -17.52 15.95 -13.53
CA PRO A 220 -18.75 15.52 -12.85
C PRO A 220 -19.29 16.58 -11.87
N ASN A 221 -18.44 17.45 -11.35
CA ASN A 221 -18.86 18.50 -10.40
C ASN A 221 -19.67 19.61 -11.10
N MET A 222 -19.32 19.89 -12.35
CA MET A 222 -20.00 20.89 -13.19
C MET A 222 -21.01 20.25 -14.15
N ASN A 223 -21.17 18.94 -14.13
CA ASN A 223 -21.99 18.17 -15.08
C ASN A 223 -21.61 18.45 -16.55
N ILE A 224 -20.31 18.60 -16.82
CA ILE A 224 -19.76 18.86 -18.15
C ILE A 224 -19.22 17.56 -18.73
N SER A 225 -19.67 17.19 -19.92
CA SER A 225 -19.14 16.03 -20.62
C SER A 225 -17.68 16.24 -21.05
N ALA A 226 -16.93 15.15 -21.20
CA ALA A 226 -15.53 15.22 -21.65
C ALA A 226 -15.36 15.97 -22.99
N THR A 227 -16.27 15.79 -23.92
CA THR A 227 -16.25 16.49 -25.21
C THR A 227 -16.41 18.00 -25.05
N VAL A 228 -17.41 18.42 -24.29
CA VAL A 228 -17.64 19.85 -24.00
C VAL A 228 -16.45 20.47 -23.28
N PHE A 229 -15.87 19.76 -22.30
CA PHE A 229 -14.68 20.25 -21.60
C PHE A 229 -13.49 20.43 -22.54
N ARG A 230 -13.26 19.49 -23.49
CA ARG A 230 -12.20 19.61 -24.48
C ARG A 230 -12.41 20.79 -25.44
N GLU A 231 -13.65 21.03 -25.83
CA GLU A 231 -14.01 22.20 -26.66
C GLU A 231 -13.78 23.51 -25.91
N GLN A 232 -14.16 23.58 -24.63
CA GLN A 232 -13.88 24.76 -23.80
C GLN A 232 -12.37 24.99 -23.67
N LEU A 233 -11.60 23.94 -23.34
CA LEU A 233 -10.15 24.03 -23.23
C LEU A 233 -9.49 24.49 -24.54
N ALA A 234 -9.95 23.99 -25.68
CA ALA A 234 -9.48 24.40 -27.00
C ALA A 234 -9.80 25.87 -27.28
N ASN A 235 -10.99 26.33 -26.90
CA ASN A 235 -11.41 27.73 -27.08
C ASN A 235 -10.61 28.69 -26.17
N GLU A 236 -10.43 28.34 -24.89
CA GLU A 236 -9.66 29.14 -23.93
C GLU A 236 -8.22 29.33 -24.33
N ASN A 237 -7.61 28.31 -24.90
CA ASN A 237 -6.23 28.34 -25.40
C ASN A 237 -6.11 28.90 -26.84
N GLY A 238 -7.21 29.25 -27.48
CA GLY A 238 -7.22 29.80 -28.82
C GLY A 238 -6.85 28.80 -29.93
N TRP A 239 -6.89 27.50 -29.61
CA TRP A 239 -6.50 26.43 -30.54
C TRP A 239 -7.46 26.29 -31.73
N ASN A 240 -8.71 26.75 -31.59
CA ASN A 240 -9.72 26.72 -32.65
C ASN A 240 -9.60 27.89 -33.64
N ARG A 241 -8.67 28.85 -33.44
CA ARG A 241 -8.77 30.14 -34.11
C ARG A 241 -8.10 30.26 -35.46
N ASN A 242 -7.17 29.39 -35.84
CA ASN A 242 -6.56 29.47 -37.18
C ASN A 242 -5.96 28.12 -37.59
N LEU A 243 -6.77 27.23 -38.08
CA LEU A 243 -6.31 26.14 -38.91
C LEU A 243 -5.73 26.74 -40.22
N ASP A 244 -4.48 27.13 -40.21
CA ASP A 244 -3.78 27.40 -41.47
C ASP A 244 -3.44 26.05 -42.11
N MET A 245 -4.34 25.61 -43.01
CA MET A 245 -4.22 24.35 -43.76
C MET A 245 -2.95 24.27 -44.60
N LYS A 246 -2.15 25.34 -44.68
CA LYS A 246 -0.89 25.40 -45.39
C LYS A 246 0.32 24.93 -44.58
N ILE A 247 0.21 24.79 -43.27
CA ILE A 247 1.31 24.32 -42.44
C ILE A 247 1.17 22.79 -42.26
N PRO A 248 2.18 21.99 -42.65
CA PRO A 248 2.17 20.55 -42.48
C PRO A 248 1.91 20.20 -41.00
N PHE A 249 1.05 19.23 -40.73
CA PHE A 249 0.60 18.81 -39.40
C PHE A 249 1.76 18.55 -38.40
N ASN A 250 2.86 17.98 -38.89
CA ASN A 250 4.07 17.72 -38.09
C ASN A 250 4.90 18.98 -37.75
N LYS A 251 4.60 20.13 -38.33
CA LYS A 251 5.20 21.43 -38.03
C LYS A 251 4.28 22.36 -37.28
N GLN A 252 3.04 21.98 -37.09
CA GLN A 252 2.11 22.68 -36.22
C GLN A 252 2.43 22.22 -34.78
N ILE A 253 3.24 23.01 -34.12
CA ILE A 253 3.84 22.68 -32.80
C ILE A 253 2.75 22.35 -31.82
N ASP A 254 1.66 22.45 -31.90
CA ASP A 254 0.62 22.14 -30.91
C ASP A 254 -0.74 22.05 -31.60
N ALA A 255 -0.80 21.17 -32.62
CA ALA A 255 -2.05 20.85 -33.30
C ALA A 255 -3.06 20.11 -32.42
N MET A 256 -3.27 20.61 -31.21
CA MET A 256 -4.38 20.18 -30.37
C MET A 256 -5.65 20.95 -30.73
N PHE A 257 -5.94 21.01 -32.03
CA PHE A 257 -7.03 21.82 -32.57
C PHE A 257 -8.38 21.17 -32.50
N ASN A 258 -8.40 19.86 -32.32
CA ASN A 258 -9.67 19.15 -32.21
C ASN A 258 -9.80 18.39 -30.88
N PRO A 259 -11.00 18.18 -30.39
CA PRO A 259 -11.26 17.46 -29.15
C PRO A 259 -10.67 16.03 -29.10
N ASP A 260 -10.51 15.37 -30.26
CA ASP A 260 -9.97 14.02 -30.33
C ASP A 260 -8.46 14.00 -30.13
N ALA A 261 -7.74 14.97 -30.70
CA ALA A 261 -6.31 15.12 -30.47
C ALA A 261 -5.99 15.46 -29.00
N ILE A 262 -6.83 16.26 -28.35
CA ILE A 262 -6.73 16.56 -26.92
C ILE A 262 -6.95 15.27 -26.10
N LEU A 263 -7.96 14.47 -26.46
CA LEU A 263 -8.23 13.19 -25.80
C LEU A 263 -7.05 12.23 -25.96
N GLU A 264 -6.57 12.05 -27.18
CA GLU A 264 -5.44 11.17 -27.48
C GLU A 264 -4.21 11.57 -26.67
N ARG A 265 -3.87 12.85 -26.62
CA ARG A 265 -2.74 13.35 -25.86
C ARG A 265 -2.91 13.12 -24.36
N SER A 266 -4.10 13.34 -23.79
CA SER A 266 -4.38 13.05 -22.40
C SER A 266 -4.19 11.56 -22.06
N MET A 267 -4.62 10.67 -22.95
CA MET A 267 -4.42 9.21 -22.79
C MET A 267 -2.93 8.83 -22.87
N GLN A 268 -2.21 9.39 -23.83
CA GLN A 268 -0.77 9.15 -24.00
C GLN A 268 0.05 9.60 -22.79
N VAL A 269 -0.30 10.71 -22.15
CA VAL A 269 0.39 11.15 -20.92
C VAL A 269 0.30 10.11 -19.81
N TYR A 270 -0.88 9.54 -19.57
CA TYR A 270 -1.04 8.49 -18.56
C TYR A 270 -0.25 7.21 -18.93
N ASP A 271 -0.18 6.87 -20.20
CA ASP A 271 0.66 5.74 -20.66
C ASP A 271 2.15 6.03 -20.42
N PHE A 272 2.63 7.23 -20.70
CA PHE A 272 4.02 7.62 -20.41
C PHE A 272 4.32 7.69 -18.92
N ILE A 273 3.40 8.19 -18.10
CA ILE A 273 3.54 8.14 -16.63
C ILE A 273 3.68 6.69 -16.17
N ARG A 274 2.82 5.79 -16.66
CA ARG A 274 2.88 4.37 -16.35
C ARG A 274 4.21 3.74 -16.78
N LYS A 275 4.67 4.00 -18.01
CA LYS A 275 5.95 3.51 -18.54
C LYS A 275 7.12 4.03 -17.73
N LYS A 276 7.12 5.32 -17.37
CA LYS A 276 8.13 5.92 -16.51
C LYS A 276 8.17 5.26 -15.13
N ASN A 277 7.01 5.07 -14.50
CA ASN A 277 6.94 4.43 -13.20
C ASN A 277 7.40 2.97 -13.23
N ILE A 278 7.09 2.23 -14.29
CA ILE A 278 7.59 0.86 -14.51
C ILE A 278 9.12 0.88 -14.65
N LEU A 279 9.64 1.74 -15.49
CA LEU A 279 11.08 1.86 -15.75
C LEU A 279 11.85 2.16 -14.45
N LEU A 280 11.31 3.00 -13.57
CA LEU A 280 11.92 3.31 -12.29
C LEU A 280 11.76 2.16 -11.29
N SER A 281 10.56 1.60 -11.15
CA SER A 281 10.29 0.54 -10.17
C SER A 281 11.05 -0.75 -10.49
N ASP A 282 11.21 -1.08 -11.77
CA ASP A 282 11.77 -2.33 -12.26
C ASP A 282 13.18 -2.11 -12.90
N ASN A 283 13.87 -1.07 -12.48
CA ASN A 283 15.23 -0.77 -12.97
C ASN A 283 16.18 -1.95 -12.71
N LYS A 284 16.85 -2.40 -13.78
CA LYS A 284 17.77 -3.56 -13.73
C LYS A 284 18.98 -3.36 -12.82
N SER A 285 19.45 -2.11 -12.65
CA SER A 285 20.53 -1.79 -11.69
C SER A 285 20.15 -2.16 -10.26
N LYS A 286 18.84 -2.24 -9.94
CA LYS A 286 18.36 -2.70 -8.63
C LYS A 286 18.61 -4.18 -8.39
N LEU A 287 18.63 -5.01 -9.43
CA LEU A 287 18.91 -6.44 -9.30
C LEU A 287 20.33 -6.71 -8.74
N GLU A 288 21.32 -5.95 -9.20
CA GLU A 288 22.68 -6.04 -8.70
C GLU A 288 22.76 -5.59 -7.24
N LYS A 289 22.10 -4.47 -6.91
CA LYS A 289 22.06 -3.98 -5.53
C LYS A 289 21.31 -4.94 -4.59
N ILE A 290 20.23 -5.55 -5.02
CA ILE A 290 19.51 -6.59 -4.27
C ILE A 290 20.45 -7.78 -4.01
N LEU A 291 21.19 -8.22 -5.03
CA LEU A 291 22.16 -9.32 -4.88
C LEU A 291 23.23 -8.98 -3.84
N GLU A 292 23.83 -7.77 -3.91
CA GLU A 292 24.82 -7.29 -2.94
C GLU A 292 24.27 -7.34 -1.50
N ILE A 293 23.07 -6.81 -1.29
CA ILE A 293 22.42 -6.81 0.02
C ILE A 293 22.14 -8.24 0.51
N CYS A 294 21.65 -9.13 -0.38
CA CYS A 294 21.41 -10.52 -0.02
C CYS A 294 22.69 -11.27 0.34
N VAL A 295 23.77 -11.04 -0.39
CA VAL A 295 25.09 -11.65 -0.12
C VAL A 295 25.65 -11.15 1.21
N ALA A 296 25.56 -9.85 1.49
CA ALA A 296 25.99 -9.25 2.76
C ALA A 296 25.19 -9.78 3.97
N ASN A 297 23.95 -10.26 3.73
CA ASN A 297 23.06 -10.82 4.75
C ASN A 297 22.83 -12.32 4.57
N LYS A 298 23.87 -13.04 4.14
CA LYS A 298 23.77 -14.50 3.93
C LYS A 298 23.31 -15.22 5.18
N GLY A 299 22.36 -16.15 5.03
CA GLY A 299 21.77 -16.93 6.12
C GLY A 299 20.62 -16.23 6.84
N LYS A 300 20.39 -14.95 6.61
CA LYS A 300 19.22 -14.23 7.14
C LYS A 300 17.96 -14.55 6.33
N ARG A 301 16.81 -14.44 6.98
CA ARG A 301 15.51 -14.52 6.31
C ARG A 301 15.18 -13.15 5.72
N ILE A 302 15.14 -13.08 4.40
CA ILE A 302 14.99 -11.84 3.65
C ILE A 302 13.65 -11.84 2.91
N LEU A 303 12.87 -10.77 3.10
CA LEU A 303 11.70 -10.49 2.31
C LEU A 303 12.00 -9.32 1.36
N ILE A 304 11.91 -9.56 0.06
CA ILE A 304 12.06 -8.55 -0.97
C ILE A 304 10.67 -8.16 -1.45
N VAL A 305 10.38 -6.86 -1.47
CA VAL A 305 9.09 -6.32 -1.89
C VAL A 305 9.25 -5.43 -3.10
N SER A 306 8.58 -5.80 -4.18
CA SER A 306 8.56 -5.03 -5.42
C SER A 306 7.15 -4.49 -5.73
N LYS A 307 7.06 -3.48 -6.58
CA LYS A 307 5.77 -2.90 -7.00
C LYS A 307 4.98 -3.88 -7.87
N ARG A 308 5.66 -4.69 -8.69
CA ARG A 308 5.06 -5.53 -9.71
C ARG A 308 5.42 -7.00 -9.54
N SER A 309 4.46 -7.85 -9.91
CA SER A 309 4.63 -9.32 -9.89
C SER A 309 5.73 -9.78 -10.83
N GLU A 310 5.80 -9.16 -12.01
CA GLU A 310 6.78 -9.49 -13.03
C GLU A 310 8.21 -9.25 -12.52
N PHE A 311 8.43 -8.13 -11.84
CA PHE A 311 9.74 -7.84 -11.25
C PHE A 311 10.06 -8.74 -10.05
N ALA A 312 9.05 -9.12 -9.25
CA ALA A 312 9.25 -10.11 -8.19
C ALA A 312 9.72 -11.46 -8.72
N THR A 313 9.19 -11.89 -9.87
CA THR A 313 9.65 -13.10 -10.57
C THR A 313 11.09 -12.93 -11.07
N GLU A 314 11.37 -11.82 -11.75
CA GLU A 314 12.71 -11.50 -12.29
C GLU A 314 13.78 -11.48 -11.19
N ILE A 315 13.48 -10.90 -10.04
CA ILE A 315 14.38 -10.92 -8.87
C ILE A 315 14.64 -12.36 -8.42
N ALA A 316 13.61 -13.18 -8.29
CA ALA A 316 13.78 -14.56 -7.85
C ALA A 316 14.63 -15.37 -8.85
N GLU A 317 14.40 -15.22 -10.14
CA GLU A 317 15.18 -15.85 -11.19
C GLU A 317 16.63 -15.37 -11.18
N TYR A 318 16.85 -14.05 -11.09
CA TYR A 318 18.16 -13.44 -11.05
C TYR A 318 19.00 -13.93 -9.86
N LEU A 319 18.40 -14.00 -8.66
CA LEU A 319 19.05 -14.48 -7.47
C LEU A 319 19.35 -15.99 -7.55
N ASN A 320 18.42 -16.81 -8.02
CA ASN A 320 18.62 -18.26 -8.13
C ASN A 320 19.72 -18.66 -9.13
N GLN A 321 20.04 -17.80 -10.10
CA GLN A 321 21.17 -18.00 -11.00
C GLN A 321 22.53 -17.72 -10.33
N ARG A 322 22.55 -16.96 -9.21
CA ARG A 322 23.77 -16.42 -8.57
C ARG A 322 23.97 -16.87 -7.13
N ILE A 323 22.90 -17.26 -6.45
CA ILE A 323 22.94 -17.72 -5.05
C ILE A 323 22.52 -19.18 -5.00
N VAL A 324 23.36 -20.00 -4.41
CA VAL A 324 23.02 -21.40 -4.09
C VAL A 324 22.44 -21.46 -2.68
N ASN A 325 21.31 -22.12 -2.53
CA ASN A 325 20.75 -22.38 -1.22
C ASN A 325 21.67 -23.29 -0.41
N THR A 326 22.25 -22.77 0.66
CA THR A 326 23.19 -23.52 1.51
C THR A 326 22.50 -24.19 2.69
N GLY A 327 21.22 -23.90 2.91
CA GLY A 327 20.45 -24.45 4.01
C GLY A 327 20.86 -24.00 5.41
N LYS A 328 21.70 -22.96 5.51
CA LYS A 328 22.08 -22.37 6.78
C LYS A 328 21.20 -21.17 7.07
N VAL A 329 20.50 -21.22 8.17
CA VAL A 329 19.70 -20.11 8.67
C VAL A 329 20.34 -19.59 9.95
N ASP A 330 20.64 -18.31 9.99
CA ASP A 330 21.04 -17.62 11.21
C ASP A 330 19.78 -17.09 11.91
N ILE A 331 19.48 -17.64 13.07
CA ILE A 331 18.42 -17.16 13.95
C ILE A 331 19.10 -16.60 15.20
N GLU A 332 19.01 -15.30 15.40
CA GLU A 332 19.57 -14.61 16.59
C GLU A 332 21.06 -14.88 16.84
N GLY A 333 21.86 -14.99 15.79
CA GLY A 333 23.29 -15.30 15.91
C GLY A 333 23.61 -16.79 16.09
N GLN A 334 22.62 -17.67 16.11
CA GLN A 334 22.79 -19.11 16.08
C GLN A 334 22.62 -19.64 14.68
N ILE A 335 23.69 -20.20 14.13
CA ILE A 335 23.66 -20.85 12.83
C ILE A 335 23.09 -22.26 13.00
N PHE A 336 21.88 -22.47 12.54
CA PHE A 336 21.30 -23.79 12.42
C PHE A 336 21.82 -24.43 11.13
N ASP A 337 22.75 -25.34 11.28
CA ASP A 337 23.20 -26.21 10.18
C ASP A 337 22.15 -27.30 10.03
N THR A 338 21.23 -27.08 9.10
CA THR A 338 20.35 -28.15 8.67
C THR A 338 21.18 -29.04 7.74
N ASP A 339 21.74 -30.10 8.26
CA ASP A 339 22.46 -31.13 7.50
C ASP A 339 21.53 -31.67 6.40
N ASN A 340 21.65 -31.10 5.14
CA ASN A 340 20.58 -31.41 4.21
C ASN A 340 20.91 -31.26 2.75
N THR A 341 21.12 -32.38 2.13
CA THR A 341 20.84 -32.60 0.71
C THR A 341 19.43 -32.16 0.28
N ALA A 342 18.45 -32.16 1.19
CA ALA A 342 17.08 -31.69 0.94
C ALA A 342 17.00 -30.17 0.67
N LEU A 343 17.85 -29.37 1.29
CA LEU A 343 17.83 -27.90 1.10
C LEU A 343 18.40 -27.47 -0.24
N ARG A 344 19.37 -28.19 -0.77
CA ARG A 344 19.88 -27.98 -2.14
C ARG A 344 18.83 -28.27 -3.21
N ALA A 345 17.75 -28.98 -2.85
CA ALA A 345 16.62 -29.23 -3.74
C ALA A 345 15.68 -28.03 -3.87
N HIS A 346 15.81 -27.01 -2.98
CA HIS A 346 14.97 -25.80 -3.02
C HIS A 346 15.75 -24.63 -3.61
N PRO A 347 15.07 -23.70 -4.31
CA PRO A 347 15.69 -22.46 -4.77
C PRO A 347 16.12 -21.60 -3.58
N ALA A 348 17.12 -20.73 -3.78
CA ALA A 348 17.51 -19.75 -2.76
C ALA A 348 16.44 -18.69 -2.53
N CYS A 349 15.71 -18.32 -3.59
CA CYS A 349 14.64 -17.34 -3.60
C CYS A 349 13.37 -17.89 -4.25
N CYS A 350 12.22 -17.71 -3.62
CA CYS A 350 10.92 -18.01 -4.21
C CYS A 350 10.15 -16.71 -4.53
N ALA A 351 9.56 -16.65 -5.73
CA ALA A 351 8.60 -15.61 -6.07
C ALA A 351 7.27 -15.82 -5.35
N TYR A 352 6.70 -14.76 -4.76
CA TYR A 352 5.50 -14.83 -3.94
C TYR A 352 4.47 -13.79 -4.38
N HIS A 353 3.59 -14.17 -5.31
CA HIS A 353 2.50 -13.31 -5.81
C HIS A 353 1.36 -14.15 -6.40
N ASP A 354 0.28 -13.50 -6.81
CA ASP A 354 -0.95 -14.12 -7.30
C ASP A 354 -0.91 -14.55 -8.78
N LYS A 355 0.05 -14.03 -9.55
CA LYS A 355 0.21 -14.28 -10.99
C LYS A 355 1.23 -15.37 -11.32
N LEU A 356 1.55 -16.26 -10.37
CA LEU A 356 2.46 -17.36 -10.62
C LEU A 356 1.84 -18.37 -11.59
N ASP A 357 2.63 -18.81 -12.56
CA ASP A 357 2.25 -19.90 -13.46
C ASP A 357 2.14 -21.22 -12.71
N LYS A 358 1.36 -22.15 -13.27
CA LYS A 358 1.27 -23.50 -12.73
C LYS A 358 2.61 -24.23 -12.84
N VAL A 359 3.08 -24.78 -11.74
CA VAL A 359 4.33 -25.57 -11.68
C VAL A 359 4.08 -26.96 -11.15
N PRO A 360 4.98 -27.93 -11.44
CA PRO A 360 4.94 -29.22 -10.81
C PRO A 360 5.09 -29.12 -9.29
N ALA A 361 4.22 -29.81 -8.56
CA ALA A 361 4.27 -29.83 -7.10
C ALA A 361 5.46 -30.64 -6.59
N PHE A 362 6.04 -30.17 -5.49
CA PHE A 362 7.01 -30.88 -4.68
C PHE A 362 6.65 -30.76 -3.19
N ASN A 363 7.10 -31.71 -2.39
CA ASN A 363 6.92 -31.66 -0.94
C ASN A 363 8.02 -30.79 -0.29
N VAL A 364 7.97 -30.64 1.03
CA VAL A 364 8.96 -29.88 1.81
C VAL A 364 10.40 -30.42 1.69
N TYR A 365 10.55 -31.68 1.27
CA TYR A 365 11.85 -32.32 1.03
C TYR A 365 12.32 -32.23 -0.43
N GLY A 366 11.64 -31.43 -1.27
CA GLY A 366 11.96 -31.27 -2.70
C GLY A 366 11.57 -32.45 -3.57
N GLN A 367 10.87 -33.45 -3.04
CA GLN A 367 10.47 -34.63 -3.80
C GLN A 367 9.20 -34.34 -4.62
N PRO A 368 9.11 -34.85 -5.86
CA PRO A 368 7.94 -34.65 -6.71
C PRO A 368 6.69 -35.28 -6.10
N VAL A 369 5.57 -34.60 -6.22
CA VAL A 369 4.25 -35.08 -5.77
C VAL A 369 3.45 -35.53 -6.99
N TYR A 370 2.84 -36.72 -6.90
CA TYR A 370 2.04 -37.32 -7.96
C TYR A 370 0.57 -37.40 -7.57
N VAL A 371 -0.31 -37.37 -8.55
CA VAL A 371 -1.75 -37.58 -8.38
C VAL A 371 -1.97 -39.08 -8.18
N LYS A 372 -2.52 -39.48 -7.03
CA LYS A 372 -2.70 -40.90 -6.67
C LYS A 372 -3.54 -41.70 -7.67
N ALA A 373 -4.50 -41.04 -8.32
CA ALA A 373 -5.43 -41.71 -9.24
C ALA A 373 -4.83 -41.94 -10.64
N THR A 374 -3.97 -41.04 -11.13
CA THR A 374 -3.44 -41.08 -12.50
C THR A 374 -1.95 -41.39 -12.57
N GLY A 375 -1.22 -41.27 -11.47
CA GLY A 375 0.24 -41.38 -11.46
C GLY A 375 0.96 -40.20 -12.13
N GLU A 376 0.24 -39.21 -12.61
CA GLU A 376 0.81 -38.03 -13.25
C GLU A 376 1.39 -37.03 -12.21
N ARG A 377 2.36 -36.23 -12.63
CA ARG A 377 2.94 -35.21 -11.77
C ARG A 377 1.88 -34.15 -11.43
N LYS A 378 1.66 -33.93 -10.14
CA LYS A 378 0.67 -32.95 -9.68
C LYS A 378 1.14 -31.55 -10.03
N MET A 379 0.27 -30.74 -10.64
CA MET A 379 0.50 -29.32 -10.90
C MET A 379 -0.18 -28.48 -9.83
N ILE A 380 0.49 -27.42 -9.38
CA ILE A 380 -0.07 -26.46 -8.40
C ILE A 380 -0.09 -25.05 -8.98
N GLY A 381 -1.20 -24.34 -8.76
CA GLY A 381 -1.36 -22.94 -9.15
C GLY A 381 -0.84 -21.98 -8.06
N ALA A 382 -0.93 -20.70 -8.34
CA ALA A 382 -0.36 -19.61 -7.53
C ALA A 382 -0.72 -19.68 -6.03
N GLN A 383 -1.97 -19.95 -5.68
CA GLN A 383 -2.39 -20.04 -4.27
C GLN A 383 -1.68 -21.18 -3.52
N ALA A 384 -1.61 -22.37 -4.11
CA ALA A 384 -0.95 -23.50 -3.49
C ALA A 384 0.58 -23.30 -3.43
N GLN A 385 1.16 -22.66 -4.45
CA GLN A 385 2.59 -22.28 -4.44
C GLN A 385 2.88 -21.30 -3.29
N ARG A 386 2.08 -20.23 -3.12
CA ARG A 386 2.26 -19.27 -2.02
C ARG A 386 2.21 -19.97 -0.66
N THR A 387 1.24 -20.85 -0.44
CA THR A 387 1.15 -21.62 0.80
C THR A 387 2.39 -22.48 1.04
N LEU A 388 2.88 -23.15 0.00
CA LEU A 388 4.09 -23.97 0.08
C LEU A 388 5.34 -23.11 0.35
N TYR A 389 5.52 -22.01 -0.40
CA TYR A 389 6.69 -21.15 -0.27
C TYR A 389 6.75 -20.41 1.07
N GLN A 390 5.59 -19.97 1.60
CA GLN A 390 5.50 -19.41 2.95
C GLN A 390 5.91 -20.44 4.01
N ARG A 391 5.46 -21.69 3.86
CA ARG A 391 5.85 -22.78 4.75
C ARG A 391 7.36 -23.05 4.68
N LEU A 392 7.92 -23.18 3.48
CA LEU A 392 9.35 -23.40 3.27
C LEU A 392 10.19 -22.27 3.87
N PHE A 393 9.74 -21.02 3.76
CA PHE A 393 10.40 -19.87 4.32
C PHE A 393 10.34 -19.86 5.86
N ASN A 394 9.19 -20.14 6.44
CA ASN A 394 9.03 -20.20 7.90
C ASN A 394 9.80 -21.35 8.53
N GLU A 395 9.90 -22.47 7.84
CA GLU A 395 10.66 -23.65 8.28
C GLU A 395 12.17 -23.55 7.95
N GLY A 396 12.63 -22.47 7.30
CA GLY A 396 14.04 -22.22 7.00
C GLY A 396 14.60 -23.00 5.80
N TYR A 397 13.75 -23.65 4.99
CA TYR A 397 14.17 -24.31 3.75
C TYR A 397 14.47 -23.33 2.61
N VAL A 398 13.89 -22.15 2.65
CA VAL A 398 14.12 -21.05 1.71
C VAL A 398 14.38 -19.78 2.52
N ASN A 399 15.44 -19.07 2.22
CA ASN A 399 15.83 -17.90 3.00
C ASN A 399 15.37 -16.58 2.40
N ILE A 400 14.95 -16.56 1.14
CA ILE A 400 14.56 -15.33 0.44
C ILE A 400 13.17 -15.51 -0.18
N LEU A 401 12.26 -14.59 0.11
CA LEU A 401 11.00 -14.45 -0.61
C LEU A 401 11.03 -13.15 -1.40
N SER A 402 10.71 -13.21 -2.69
CA SER A 402 10.49 -12.05 -3.54
C SER A 402 9.01 -11.89 -3.81
N ALA A 403 8.40 -10.87 -3.25
CA ALA A 403 6.97 -10.64 -3.27
C ALA A 403 6.61 -9.35 -3.98
N ASN A 404 5.39 -9.26 -4.50
CA ASN A 404 4.87 -8.00 -5.00
C ASN A 404 4.21 -7.18 -3.88
N ASN A 405 3.85 -5.95 -4.20
CA ASN A 405 3.21 -4.99 -3.30
C ASN A 405 1.85 -5.45 -2.72
N ALA A 406 1.19 -6.39 -3.39
CA ALA A 406 -0.01 -7.05 -2.90
C ALA A 406 0.31 -8.22 -1.96
N ILE A 407 1.41 -8.11 -1.19
CA ILE A 407 1.66 -9.07 -0.10
C ILE A 407 0.39 -9.09 0.73
N ASP A 408 -0.25 -10.22 0.68
CA ASP A 408 -1.45 -10.44 1.46
C ASP A 408 -1.20 -9.99 2.89
N LYS A 409 -2.09 -9.18 3.42
CA LYS A 409 -2.05 -8.74 4.82
C LYS A 409 -2.04 -9.91 5.82
N GLY A 410 -2.06 -11.13 5.34
CA GLY A 410 -1.94 -12.38 6.08
C GLY A 410 -0.60 -13.11 5.97
N LEU A 411 0.44 -12.53 5.36
CA LEU A 411 1.77 -13.13 5.39
C LEU A 411 2.34 -13.02 6.81
N THR A 412 2.20 -14.07 7.59
CA THR A 412 2.83 -14.20 8.91
C THR A 412 4.17 -14.90 8.72
N CYS A 413 5.23 -14.13 8.62
CA CYS A 413 6.59 -14.65 8.61
C CYS A 413 7.49 -13.76 9.48
N VAL A 414 8.45 -14.39 10.12
CA VAL A 414 9.52 -13.67 10.81
C VAL A 414 10.63 -13.44 9.80
N VAL A 415 11.04 -12.21 9.59
CA VAL A 415 12.13 -11.84 8.69
C VAL A 415 13.20 -11.05 9.44
N ASP A 416 14.44 -11.22 9.03
CA ASP A 416 15.57 -10.51 9.62
C ASP A 416 15.88 -9.22 8.84
N LEU A 417 15.45 -9.16 7.57
CA LEU A 417 15.63 -8.02 6.68
C LEU A 417 14.50 -7.90 5.68
N VAL A 418 13.95 -6.70 5.53
CA VAL A 418 13.04 -6.35 4.44
C VAL A 418 13.77 -5.50 3.42
N ILE A 419 13.74 -5.88 2.14
CA ILE A 419 14.26 -5.08 1.04
C ILE A 419 13.06 -4.52 0.25
N ILE A 420 12.93 -3.22 0.21
CA ILE A 420 11.90 -2.51 -0.56
C ILE A 420 12.55 -1.98 -1.83
N THR A 421 12.16 -2.51 -2.98
CA THR A 421 12.84 -2.24 -4.25
C THR A 421 12.50 -0.89 -4.85
N SER A 422 11.47 -0.20 -4.35
CA SER A 422 11.05 1.10 -4.85
C SER A 422 10.21 1.83 -3.82
N PRO A 423 10.40 3.15 -3.65
CA PRO A 423 9.50 3.99 -2.87
C PRO A 423 8.05 4.04 -3.39
N TYR A 424 7.79 3.55 -4.61
CA TYR A 424 6.43 3.38 -5.14
C TYR A 424 5.67 2.17 -4.56
N CYS A 425 6.32 1.32 -3.76
CA CYS A 425 5.62 0.27 -3.05
C CYS A 425 4.65 0.88 -2.05
N ASP A 426 3.39 0.42 -2.06
CA ASP A 426 2.38 0.84 -1.10
C ASP A 426 2.63 0.17 0.25
N GLY A 427 2.17 0.77 1.34
CA GLY A 427 2.26 0.15 2.66
C GLY A 427 3.68 -0.04 3.19
N ILE A 428 4.67 0.76 2.75
CA ILE A 428 6.07 0.66 3.22
C ILE A 428 6.12 0.70 4.76
N ARG A 429 5.35 1.57 5.38
CA ARG A 429 5.30 1.70 6.83
C ARG A 429 4.76 0.40 7.48
N GLU A 430 3.69 -0.15 6.94
CA GLU A 430 3.13 -1.41 7.40
C GLU A 430 4.12 -2.56 7.23
N LEU A 431 4.85 -2.59 6.11
CA LEU A 431 5.89 -3.58 5.85
C LEU A 431 7.05 -3.50 6.85
N LYS A 432 7.51 -2.30 7.19
CA LYS A 432 8.57 -2.09 8.18
C LYS A 432 8.24 -2.76 9.53
N TYR A 433 7.00 -2.71 9.98
CA TYR A 433 6.58 -3.24 11.28
C TYR A 433 6.05 -4.66 11.24
N ARG A 434 5.45 -5.02 10.13
CA ARG A 434 4.76 -6.31 9.99
C ARG A 434 5.71 -7.48 9.93
N CYS A 435 6.82 -7.29 9.24
CA CYS A 435 7.81 -8.34 9.06
C CYS A 435 8.69 -8.55 10.29
N ALA A 436 8.68 -7.61 11.19
CA ALA A 436 9.53 -7.64 12.37
C ALA A 436 8.97 -8.38 13.55
N GLY A 437 7.86 -9.04 13.44
CA GLY A 437 7.26 -9.83 14.51
C GLY A 437 7.32 -9.16 15.88
N ILE A 438 6.20 -8.76 16.42
CA ILE A 438 6.03 -8.19 17.77
C ILE A 438 6.74 -9.03 18.87
N GLN A 439 7.12 -10.25 18.54
CA GLN A 439 7.73 -11.21 19.47
C GLN A 439 9.17 -10.83 19.86
N PHE A 440 9.85 -9.96 19.11
CA PHE A 440 11.26 -9.63 19.34
C PHE A 440 11.45 -8.12 19.51
N ALA A 441 10.72 -7.51 20.44
CA ALA A 441 10.80 -6.07 20.73
C ALA A 441 12.20 -5.58 21.16
N THR A 442 13.16 -6.45 21.28
CA THR A 442 14.54 -6.14 21.69
C THR A 442 15.53 -6.02 20.54
N LEU A 443 15.19 -6.50 19.35
CA LEU A 443 16.07 -6.45 18.20
C LEU A 443 15.55 -5.43 17.18
N PRO A 444 16.44 -4.61 16.57
CA PRO A 444 16.01 -3.67 15.56
C PRO A 444 15.55 -4.40 14.29
N ASN A 445 14.48 -3.90 13.71
CA ASN A 445 13.99 -4.34 12.42
C ASN A 445 14.84 -3.71 11.33
N LYS A 446 15.44 -4.53 10.49
CA LYS A 446 16.27 -4.03 9.39
C LYS A 446 15.47 -3.87 8.13
N VAL A 447 15.51 -2.67 7.56
CA VAL A 447 14.85 -2.33 6.30
C VAL A 447 15.85 -1.70 5.36
N ALA A 448 15.93 -2.22 4.15
CA ALA A 448 16.71 -1.64 3.05
C ALA A 448 15.74 -1.09 2.01
N ILE A 449 15.86 0.20 1.67
CA ILE A 449 15.06 0.83 0.61
C ILE A 449 15.97 1.16 -0.55
N ILE A 450 15.64 0.65 -1.75
CA ILE A 450 16.38 0.93 -2.97
C ILE A 450 15.60 1.95 -3.78
N PHE A 451 16.28 2.99 -4.24
CA PHE A 451 15.68 4.04 -5.07
C PHE A 451 16.60 4.45 -6.22
N THR A 452 16.02 5.01 -7.25
CA THR A 452 16.76 5.54 -8.41
C THR A 452 17.08 7.01 -8.19
N LYS A 453 18.37 7.36 -8.21
CA LYS A 453 18.93 8.70 -7.97
C LYS A 453 18.41 9.71 -9.01
N ASN A 454 18.21 10.96 -8.58
CA ASN A 454 17.77 12.08 -9.41
C ASN A 454 16.43 11.86 -10.11
N THR A 455 15.54 11.07 -9.50
CA THR A 455 14.22 10.76 -10.05
C THR A 455 13.08 11.08 -9.07
N THR A 456 11.86 10.84 -9.53
CA THR A 456 10.67 10.95 -8.68
C THR A 456 10.67 9.95 -7.52
N GLU A 457 11.41 8.85 -7.58
CA GLU A 457 11.56 7.91 -6.45
C GLU A 457 12.29 8.56 -5.28
N GLU A 458 13.39 9.27 -5.56
CA GLU A 458 14.13 10.00 -4.52
C GLU A 458 13.27 11.07 -3.85
N ASN A 459 12.53 11.84 -4.65
CA ASN A 459 11.63 12.86 -4.13
C ASN A 459 10.49 12.26 -3.27
N LEU A 460 9.96 11.12 -3.68
CA LEU A 460 8.93 10.42 -2.92
C LEU A 460 9.48 9.89 -1.60
N LEU A 461 10.69 9.34 -1.62
CA LEU A 461 11.36 8.87 -0.41
C LEU A 461 11.59 10.01 0.59
N LYS A 462 12.12 11.14 0.14
CA LYS A 462 12.29 12.35 0.95
C LYS A 462 10.96 12.84 1.56
N ARG A 463 9.88 12.85 0.77
CA ARG A 463 8.54 13.20 1.28
C ARG A 463 8.04 12.24 2.36
N ARG A 464 8.26 10.95 2.19
CA ARG A 464 7.86 9.93 3.18
C ARG A 464 8.65 10.03 4.48
N GLN A 465 9.94 10.32 4.39
CA GLN A 465 10.77 10.58 5.57
C GLN A 465 10.29 11.78 6.37
N LEU A 466 9.97 12.87 5.68
CA LEU A 466 9.33 14.04 6.30
C LEU A 466 8.00 13.66 6.96
N ALA A 467 7.26 12.72 6.35
CA ALA A 467 5.98 12.28 6.86
C ALA A 467 6.09 11.46 8.15
N ASP A 468 7.10 10.65 8.30
CA ASP A 468 7.25 9.73 9.43
C ASP A 468 7.60 10.45 10.75
N GLY A 469 8.17 11.66 10.67
CA GLY A 469 8.56 12.46 11.85
C GLY A 469 7.59 13.54 12.29
N TYR A 470 6.52 13.81 11.55
CA TYR A 470 5.62 14.94 11.82
C TYR A 470 4.20 14.49 12.17
N ASP A 471 3.55 15.27 13.03
CA ASP A 471 2.11 15.22 13.24
C ASP A 471 1.39 15.51 11.91
N ILE A 472 0.44 14.67 11.53
CA ILE A 472 -0.32 14.83 10.29
C ILE A 472 -1.01 16.20 10.21
N VAL A 473 -1.42 16.75 11.36
CA VAL A 473 -2.07 18.07 11.47
C VAL A 473 -1.12 19.20 11.06
N ASN A 474 0.15 19.15 11.46
CA ASN A 474 1.10 20.24 11.21
C ASN A 474 1.66 20.28 9.78
N LYS A 475 1.45 19.26 8.98
CA LYS A 475 1.99 19.17 7.61
C LYS A 475 1.30 20.05 6.58
N CYS A 476 0.07 20.42 6.80
CA CYS A 476 -0.67 21.22 5.85
C CYS A 476 -0.33 22.73 5.95
N GLU A 477 0.37 23.16 6.98
CA GLU A 477 0.62 24.59 7.25
C GLU A 477 2.04 25.07 6.94
N ASN A 478 3.04 24.18 6.81
CA ASN A 478 4.43 24.61 6.61
C ASN A 478 5.14 23.80 5.51
N GLU A 479 5.32 24.38 4.35
CA GLU A 479 6.12 23.82 3.25
C GLU A 479 7.65 23.99 3.45
N ASP A 480 8.10 24.76 4.44
CA ASP A 480 9.51 25.08 4.67
C ASP A 480 10.06 24.40 5.93
N VAL A 481 10.24 23.09 5.89
CA VAL A 481 10.92 22.39 7.00
C VAL A 481 12.26 21.80 6.54
N THR A 482 13.32 22.35 7.12
CA THR A 482 14.68 21.78 7.04
C THR A 482 14.74 20.49 7.83
N ILE A 483 15.20 19.41 7.17
CA ILE A 483 15.31 18.07 7.75
C ILE A 483 16.60 18.00 8.57
N GLU A 484 16.49 17.75 9.87
CA GLU A 484 17.57 17.18 10.64
C GLU A 484 17.56 15.65 10.49
N ASN A 485 18.68 15.09 10.03
CA ASN A 485 18.89 13.66 9.82
C ASN A 485 18.92 12.92 11.16
N ASN A 486 17.79 12.41 11.62
CA ASN A 486 17.73 11.50 12.75
C ASN A 486 17.79 10.04 12.28
N GLY A 487 19.01 9.50 12.25
CA GLY A 487 19.20 8.04 12.24
C GLY A 487 19.14 7.32 10.89
N ILE A 488 19.19 8.02 9.77
CA ILE A 488 19.21 7.42 8.44
C ILE A 488 20.65 7.36 7.92
N MET A 489 21.15 6.16 7.70
CA MET A 489 22.43 5.99 6.96
C MET A 489 22.12 5.93 5.47
N LEU A 490 22.64 6.90 4.72
CA LEU A 490 22.78 6.80 3.27
C LEU A 490 24.04 5.96 3.01
N VAL A 491 23.85 4.85 2.32
CA VAL A 491 24.96 4.03 1.84
C VAL A 491 25.09 4.29 0.34
N ASP A 492 26.21 4.88 -0.05
CA ASP A 492 26.55 5.18 -1.45
C ASP A 492 26.79 3.90 -2.27
#